data_6d7c6c4cc4ba3a169ddbe351e61467ee
#
_entry.id   6d7c6c4cc4ba3a169ddbe351e61467ee
#
_cell.length_a   1.000
_cell.length_b   1.000
_cell.length_c   1.000
_cell.angle_alpha   90.00
_cell.angle_beta   90.00
_cell.angle_gamma   90.00
#
_symmetry.space_group_name_H-M   'P 1'
#
loop_
_entity.id
_entity.type
_entity.pdbx_description
1 polymer ?
#
loop_
_entity_poly.entity_id
_entity_poly.type
_entity_poly.pdbx_seq_one_letter_code
_entity_poly.pdbx_strand_id
1 'polypeptide(L)'
;MIYSKQEPIFDEFESLDKRSIGKSLFEQEANITLTDRGGEFTDAENMEKRDDGTRRTRVFYCDPMQSGQKGSLENMHRELRYILPNEVDLRSIGLTDQTSLNVAISHINSSAKEHLNGKSPFELCEFMCPELAQKLYEFGLQKIEKDEVILRPSVLTHK
;
A
#
# COMPACT_ATOMS: atom_id res chain seq x y z
N MET A 1 -7.98 -13.88 -24.69
CA MET A 1 -6.69 -13.76 -23.99
C MET A 1 -7.02 -13.74 -22.51
N ILE A 2 -6.72 -14.82 -21.77
CA ILE A 2 -7.01 -14.93 -20.35
C ILE A 2 -5.83 -14.27 -19.65
N TYR A 3 -5.99 -13.04 -19.18
CA TYR A 3 -5.01 -12.42 -18.27
C TYR A 3 -4.97 -13.29 -17.02
N SER A 4 -3.81 -13.83 -16.67
CA SER A 4 -3.65 -14.48 -15.38
C SER A 4 -3.76 -13.39 -14.29
N LYS A 5 -4.45 -13.68 -13.19
CA LYS A 5 -4.56 -12.72 -12.06
C LYS A 5 -3.21 -12.42 -11.40
N GLN A 6 -2.17 -13.12 -11.76
CA GLN A 6 -0.82 -13.03 -11.19
C GLN A 6 0.03 -11.92 -11.84
N GLU A 7 -0.14 -11.70 -13.16
CA GLU A 7 0.64 -10.69 -13.90
C GLU A 7 0.57 -9.28 -13.30
N PRO A 8 -0.61 -8.76 -12.93
CA PRO A 8 -0.71 -7.41 -12.38
C PRO A 8 0.07 -7.21 -11.08
N ILE A 9 0.11 -8.23 -10.19
CA ILE A 9 0.82 -8.12 -8.91
C ILE A 9 2.33 -8.18 -9.10
N PHE A 10 2.79 -9.04 -10.00
CA PHE A 10 4.20 -9.12 -10.36
C PHE A 10 4.71 -7.79 -10.94
N ASP A 11 3.96 -7.19 -11.87
CA ASP A 11 4.27 -5.90 -12.45
C ASP A 11 4.33 -4.77 -11.41
N GLU A 12 3.45 -4.80 -10.40
CA GLU A 12 3.47 -3.85 -9.30
C GLU A 12 4.72 -4.00 -8.42
N PHE A 13 5.11 -5.23 -8.05
CA PHE A 13 6.35 -5.46 -7.31
C PHE A 13 7.56 -4.96 -8.09
N GLU A 14 7.62 -5.23 -9.38
CA GLU A 14 8.70 -4.78 -10.23
C GLU A 14 8.72 -3.25 -10.40
N SER A 15 7.56 -2.63 -10.50
CA SER A 15 7.41 -1.19 -10.58
C SER A 15 7.88 -0.50 -9.29
N LEU A 16 7.49 -1.02 -8.12
CA LEU A 16 7.93 -0.51 -6.82
C LEU A 16 9.44 -0.65 -6.65
N ASP A 17 9.97 -1.83 -6.97
CA ASP A 17 11.39 -2.16 -6.83
C ASP A 17 12.28 -1.32 -7.78
N LYS A 18 11.90 -1.21 -9.05
CA LYS A 18 12.76 -0.57 -10.06
C LYS A 18 12.55 0.95 -10.19
N ARG A 19 11.32 1.42 -10.04
CA ARG A 19 10.92 2.78 -10.44
C ARG A 19 10.57 3.69 -9.27
N SER A 20 9.78 3.21 -8.33
CA SER A 20 9.19 4.08 -7.30
C SER A 20 10.08 4.22 -6.08
N ILE A 21 10.54 3.11 -5.51
CA ILE A 21 11.30 3.09 -4.26
C ILE A 21 12.80 2.89 -4.54
N GLY A 22 13.14 2.06 -5.52
CA GLY A 22 14.50 1.68 -5.86
C GLY A 22 14.95 0.42 -5.11
N LYS A 23 15.81 -0.36 -5.77
CA LYS A 23 16.23 -1.71 -5.34
C LYS A 23 16.71 -1.78 -3.88
N SER A 24 17.62 -0.90 -3.48
CA SER A 24 18.23 -0.91 -2.15
C SER A 24 17.19 -0.64 -1.05
N LEU A 25 16.37 0.38 -1.24
CA LEU A 25 15.36 0.77 -0.26
C LEU A 25 14.23 -0.26 -0.20
N PHE A 26 13.84 -0.84 -1.33
CA PHE A 26 12.86 -1.91 -1.37
C PHE A 26 13.34 -3.15 -0.59
N GLU A 27 14.60 -3.58 -0.76
CA GLU A 27 15.19 -4.69 -0.01
C GLU A 27 15.22 -4.42 1.49
N GLN A 28 15.50 -3.19 1.88
CA GLN A 28 15.57 -2.79 3.28
C GLN A 28 14.20 -2.73 3.94
N GLU A 29 13.22 -2.09 3.31
CA GLU A 29 11.93 -1.76 3.92
C GLU A 29 10.85 -2.81 3.64
N ALA A 30 10.97 -3.57 2.53
CA ALA A 30 10.05 -4.62 2.12
C ALA A 30 10.73 -6.00 2.03
N ASN A 31 11.68 -6.27 2.92
CA ASN A 31 12.44 -7.54 2.94
C ASN A 31 11.57 -8.77 3.26
N ILE A 32 10.39 -8.57 3.82
CA ILE A 32 9.39 -9.60 4.09
C ILE A 32 8.04 -9.16 3.53
N THR A 33 7.43 -10.00 2.73
CA THR A 33 6.06 -9.85 2.24
C THR A 33 5.18 -10.95 2.83
N LEU A 34 4.16 -10.57 3.58
CA LEU A 34 3.18 -11.49 4.13
C LEU A 34 1.88 -11.44 3.31
N THR A 35 1.45 -12.58 2.80
CA THR A 35 0.26 -12.67 1.96
C THR A 35 -0.61 -13.86 2.32
N ASP A 36 -1.80 -13.95 1.76
CA ASP A 36 -2.62 -15.17 1.81
C ASP A 36 -2.26 -16.11 0.65
N ARG A 37 -3.01 -17.19 0.56
CA ARG A 37 -2.86 -18.17 -0.53
C ARG A 37 -3.84 -17.86 -1.68
N GLY A 38 -4.14 -16.60 -1.93
CA GLY A 38 -4.91 -16.18 -3.09
C GLY A 38 -4.24 -16.60 -4.39
N GLY A 39 -5.02 -16.88 -5.42
CA GLY A 39 -4.48 -17.32 -6.72
C GLY A 39 -3.49 -16.33 -7.33
N GLU A 40 -3.60 -15.07 -6.97
CA GLU A 40 -2.72 -13.97 -7.36
C GLU A 40 -1.33 -14.03 -6.73
N PHE A 41 -1.16 -14.74 -5.61
CA PHE A 41 0.10 -14.83 -4.84
C PHE A 41 0.76 -16.20 -4.94
N THR A 42 0.40 -17.04 -5.88
CA THR A 42 0.93 -18.41 -5.98
C THR A 42 2.33 -18.49 -6.58
N ASP A 43 2.78 -17.45 -7.27
CA ASP A 43 4.12 -17.39 -7.86
C ASP A 43 5.11 -16.64 -6.95
N ALA A 44 5.43 -17.26 -5.81
CA ALA A 44 6.36 -16.69 -4.85
C ALA A 44 7.75 -16.46 -5.44
N GLU A 45 8.21 -17.33 -6.34
CA GLU A 45 9.55 -17.22 -6.91
C GLU A 45 9.75 -15.93 -7.70
N ASN A 46 8.82 -15.59 -8.56
CA ASN A 46 8.86 -14.33 -9.32
C ASN A 46 8.60 -13.09 -8.46
N MET A 47 7.84 -13.23 -7.37
CA MET A 47 7.69 -12.15 -6.39
C MET A 47 8.97 -11.92 -5.60
N GLU A 48 9.69 -12.98 -5.21
CA GLU A 48 10.91 -12.89 -4.42
C GLU A 48 12.14 -12.45 -5.21
N LYS A 49 12.24 -12.86 -6.47
CA LYS A 49 13.45 -12.71 -7.30
C LYS A 49 13.24 -11.69 -8.41
N ARG A 50 14.35 -11.09 -8.81
CA ARG A 50 14.46 -10.24 -10.00
C ARG A 50 14.96 -11.08 -11.18
N ASP A 51 14.87 -10.54 -12.38
CA ASP A 51 15.41 -11.16 -13.61
C ASP A 51 16.92 -11.44 -13.53
N ASP A 52 17.66 -10.64 -12.75
CA ASP A 52 19.09 -10.81 -12.51
C ASP A 52 19.42 -11.89 -11.44
N GLY A 53 18.39 -12.57 -10.91
CA GLY A 53 18.51 -13.61 -9.89
C GLY A 53 18.70 -13.09 -8.47
N THR A 54 18.82 -11.77 -8.27
CA THR A 54 18.90 -11.21 -6.92
C THR A 54 17.53 -11.26 -6.24
N ARG A 55 17.54 -11.37 -4.90
CA ARG A 55 16.30 -11.41 -4.12
C ARG A 55 15.86 -10.01 -3.74
N ARG A 56 14.58 -9.67 -4.00
CA ARG A 56 13.96 -8.40 -3.60
C ARG A 56 13.24 -8.48 -2.27
N THR A 57 12.61 -9.60 -1.97
CA THR A 57 11.83 -9.83 -0.75
C THR A 57 11.81 -11.32 -0.40
N ARG A 58 11.20 -11.68 0.73
CA ARG A 58 10.83 -13.06 1.09
C ARG A 58 9.33 -13.12 1.29
N VAL A 59 8.67 -14.01 0.55
CA VAL A 59 7.23 -14.19 0.63
C VAL A 59 6.88 -15.24 1.67
N PHE A 60 6.04 -14.88 2.61
CA PHE A 60 5.47 -15.77 3.60
C PHE A 60 3.95 -15.82 3.45
N TYR A 61 3.40 -17.01 3.59
CA TYR A 61 1.97 -17.21 3.52
C TYR A 61 1.39 -17.31 4.93
N CYS A 62 0.32 -16.58 5.19
CA CYS A 62 -0.45 -16.72 6.41
C CYS A 62 -0.99 -18.16 6.55
N ASP A 63 -1.07 -18.65 7.79
CA ASP A 63 -1.73 -19.91 8.06
C ASP A 63 -3.21 -19.84 7.69
N PRO A 64 -3.78 -20.94 7.17
CA PRO A 64 -5.21 -20.98 6.89
C PRO A 64 -6.03 -20.64 8.13
N MET A 65 -7.05 -19.79 7.98
CA MET A 65 -7.98 -19.34 9.03
C MET A 65 -7.33 -18.54 10.19
N GLN A 66 -6.09 -18.08 10.06
CA GLN A 66 -5.41 -17.22 11.04
C GLN A 66 -5.50 -15.74 10.64
N SER A 67 -6.70 -15.17 10.63
CA SER A 67 -6.93 -13.76 10.27
C SER A 67 -6.13 -12.78 11.15
N GLY A 68 -5.89 -13.14 12.40
CA GLY A 68 -5.09 -12.33 13.33
C GLY A 68 -3.67 -12.03 12.87
N GLN A 69 -3.08 -12.84 11.99
CA GLN A 69 -1.76 -12.58 11.38
C GLN A 69 -1.80 -11.38 10.42
N LYS A 70 -2.97 -10.99 9.95
CA LYS A 70 -3.20 -9.85 9.05
C LYS A 70 -3.94 -8.68 9.70
N GLY A 71 -4.04 -8.62 11.02
CA GLY A 71 -4.87 -7.64 11.72
C GLY A 71 -4.58 -6.19 11.30
N SER A 72 -3.32 -5.83 11.08
CA SER A 72 -2.94 -4.50 10.58
C SER A 72 -3.44 -4.24 9.16
N LEU A 73 -3.38 -5.24 8.28
CA LEU A 73 -3.87 -5.14 6.90
C LEU A 73 -5.41 -5.03 6.86
N GLU A 74 -6.11 -5.80 7.69
CA GLU A 74 -7.56 -5.72 7.82
C GLU A 74 -8.01 -4.34 8.31
N ASN A 75 -7.30 -3.76 9.28
CA ASN A 75 -7.55 -2.40 9.73
C ASN A 75 -7.34 -1.37 8.61
N MET A 76 -6.27 -1.49 7.85
CA MET A 76 -6.00 -0.61 6.71
C MET A 76 -7.09 -0.75 5.62
N HIS A 77 -7.52 -1.97 5.31
CA HIS A 77 -8.62 -2.20 4.37
C HIS A 77 -9.93 -1.59 4.87
N ARG A 78 -10.21 -1.65 6.18
CA ARG A 78 -11.40 -1.02 6.77
C ARG A 78 -11.35 0.50 6.61
N GLU A 79 -10.22 1.13 6.87
CA GLU A 79 -10.02 2.57 6.69
C GLU A 79 -10.15 2.98 5.21
N LEU A 80 -9.56 2.18 4.32
CA LEU A 80 -9.70 2.40 2.88
C LEU A 80 -11.18 2.39 2.45
N ARG A 81 -12.01 1.54 3.03
CA ARG A 81 -13.44 1.47 2.75
C ARG A 81 -14.23 2.69 3.25
N TYR A 82 -13.72 3.48 4.18
CA TYR A 82 -14.35 4.76 4.54
C TYR A 82 -14.26 5.76 3.40
N ILE A 83 -13.18 5.76 2.62
CA ILE A 83 -12.99 6.63 1.46
C ILE A 83 -13.49 5.96 0.18
N LEU A 84 -13.19 4.66 0.02
CA LEU A 84 -13.52 3.85 -1.16
C LEU A 84 -14.48 2.72 -0.74
N PRO A 85 -15.78 3.01 -0.57
CA PRO A 85 -16.75 2.01 -0.11
C PRO A 85 -16.95 0.91 -1.16
N ASN A 86 -17.24 -0.30 -0.66
CA ASN A 86 -17.69 -1.40 -1.52
C ASN A 86 -19.05 -1.05 -2.15
N GLU A 87 -19.37 -1.69 -3.27
CA GLU A 87 -20.67 -1.59 -3.94
C GLU A 87 -20.99 -0.20 -4.55
N VAL A 88 -20.01 0.68 -4.62
CA VAL A 88 -20.11 1.98 -5.28
C VAL A 88 -19.20 2.00 -6.50
N ASP A 89 -19.67 2.59 -7.59
CA ASP A 89 -18.78 2.89 -8.70
C ASP A 89 -17.74 3.94 -8.26
N LEU A 90 -16.51 3.49 -8.12
CA LEU A 90 -15.41 4.32 -7.60
C LEU A 90 -15.14 5.55 -8.47
N ARG A 91 -15.42 5.47 -9.77
CA ARG A 91 -15.30 6.62 -10.68
C ARG A 91 -16.34 7.69 -10.36
N SER A 92 -17.55 7.28 -9.98
CA SER A 92 -18.62 8.21 -9.62
C SER A 92 -18.32 9.03 -8.37
N ILE A 93 -17.47 8.52 -7.48
CA ILE A 93 -17.02 9.23 -6.28
C ILE A 93 -15.67 9.96 -6.46
N GLY A 94 -15.11 9.96 -7.66
CA GLY A 94 -13.91 10.72 -7.99
C GLY A 94 -12.60 9.93 -8.04
N LEU A 95 -12.62 8.61 -7.87
CA LEU A 95 -11.44 7.77 -8.08
C LEU A 95 -11.27 7.49 -9.57
N THR A 96 -10.52 8.32 -10.26
CA THR A 96 -10.37 8.28 -11.72
C THR A 96 -8.97 7.89 -12.19
N ASP A 97 -7.96 8.11 -11.36
CA ASP A 97 -6.55 7.97 -11.73
C ASP A 97 -5.65 7.75 -10.48
N GLN A 98 -4.34 7.62 -10.72
CA GLN A 98 -3.35 7.47 -9.66
C GLN A 98 -3.33 8.68 -8.71
N THR A 99 -3.59 9.89 -9.20
CA THR A 99 -3.57 11.10 -8.38
C THR A 99 -4.70 11.06 -7.34
N SER A 100 -5.91 10.70 -7.76
CA SER A 100 -7.05 10.56 -6.85
C SER A 100 -6.83 9.42 -5.83
N LEU A 101 -6.18 8.33 -6.23
CA LEU A 101 -5.77 7.28 -5.29
C LEU A 101 -4.74 7.78 -4.29
N ASN A 102 -3.74 8.55 -4.75
CA ASN A 102 -2.73 9.14 -3.86
C ASN A 102 -3.36 10.07 -2.81
N VAL A 103 -4.41 10.82 -3.17
CA VAL A 103 -5.17 11.62 -2.21
C VAL A 103 -5.77 10.74 -1.11
N ALA A 104 -6.49 9.67 -1.48
CA ALA A 104 -7.08 8.75 -0.50
C ALA A 104 -6.03 8.16 0.44
N ILE A 105 -4.94 7.65 -0.11
CA ILE A 105 -3.84 7.03 0.65
C ILE A 105 -3.14 8.07 1.54
N SER A 106 -3.00 9.31 1.09
CA SER A 106 -2.42 10.41 1.86
C SER A 106 -3.24 10.70 3.12
N HIS A 107 -4.55 10.80 3.03
CA HIS A 107 -5.43 11.00 4.17
C HIS A 107 -5.40 9.82 5.16
N ILE A 108 -5.41 8.58 4.66
CA ILE A 108 -5.32 7.38 5.51
C ILE A 108 -4.01 7.36 6.29
N ASN A 109 -2.89 7.62 5.62
CA ASN A 109 -1.56 7.58 6.25
C ASN A 109 -1.24 8.83 7.09
N SER A 110 -2.03 9.89 6.98
CA SER A 110 -1.94 11.08 7.85
C SER A 110 -2.86 10.98 9.07
N SER A 111 -3.81 10.02 9.10
CA SER A 111 -4.70 9.87 10.23
C SER A 111 -3.99 9.28 11.46
N ALA A 112 -4.23 9.88 12.62
CA ALA A 112 -3.69 9.39 13.89
C ALA A 112 -4.25 8.00 14.22
N LYS A 113 -3.39 7.10 14.71
CA LYS A 113 -3.75 5.73 15.06
C LYS A 113 -3.55 5.50 16.56
N GLU A 114 -4.55 4.92 17.20
CA GLU A 114 -4.47 4.60 18.64
C GLU A 114 -3.30 3.66 18.95
N HIS A 115 -3.13 2.60 18.17
CA HIS A 115 -2.04 1.63 18.32
C HIS A 115 -0.64 2.19 18.00
N LEU A 116 -0.57 3.40 17.42
CA LEU A 116 0.68 4.15 17.22
C LEU A 116 0.81 5.33 18.20
N ASN A 117 0.16 5.24 19.37
CA ASN A 117 0.16 6.27 20.41
C ASN A 117 -0.27 7.66 19.86
N GLY A 118 -1.28 7.69 19.01
CA GLY A 118 -1.81 8.91 18.42
C GLY A 118 -0.97 9.53 17.30
N LYS A 119 0.10 8.85 16.89
CA LYS A 119 0.88 9.23 15.70
C LYS A 119 0.23 8.71 14.43
N SER A 120 0.50 9.38 13.32
CA SER A 120 0.13 8.87 12.00
C SER A 120 1.23 7.95 11.43
N PRO A 121 0.89 7.07 10.47
CA PRO A 121 1.88 6.31 9.72
C PRO A 121 2.95 7.19 9.06
N PHE A 122 2.60 8.35 8.49
CA PHE A 122 3.58 9.29 7.93
C PHE A 122 4.54 9.84 8.98
N GLU A 123 4.04 10.24 10.16
CA GLU A 123 4.92 10.72 11.25
C GLU A 123 5.96 9.67 11.66
N LEU A 124 5.55 8.40 11.70
CA LEU A 124 6.49 7.32 12.00
C LEU A 124 7.42 7.02 10.84
N CYS A 125 6.93 7.03 9.61
CA CYS A 125 7.75 6.81 8.43
C CYS A 125 8.85 7.89 8.30
N GLU A 126 8.50 9.16 8.49
CA GLU A 126 9.47 10.26 8.50
C GLU A 126 10.56 10.10 9.56
N PHE A 127 10.18 9.57 10.73
CA PHE A 127 11.11 9.36 11.84
C PHE A 127 11.99 8.12 11.66
N MET A 128 11.41 7.00 11.25
CA MET A 128 12.08 5.69 11.20
C MET A 128 12.78 5.43 9.87
N CYS A 129 12.17 5.87 8.77
CA CYS A 129 12.57 5.57 7.40
C CYS A 129 12.47 6.82 6.51
N PRO A 130 13.27 7.89 6.78
CA PRO A 130 13.12 9.18 6.08
C PRO A 130 13.33 9.08 4.57
N GLU A 131 14.18 8.17 4.11
CA GLU A 131 14.39 7.94 2.67
C GLU A 131 13.13 7.37 2.01
N LEU A 132 12.43 6.46 2.68
CA LEU A 132 11.15 5.95 2.20
C LEU A 132 10.09 7.05 2.17
N ALA A 133 10.01 7.86 3.20
CA ALA A 133 9.08 8.99 3.24
C ALA A 133 9.32 9.95 2.06
N GLN A 134 10.58 10.27 1.76
CA GLN A 134 10.94 11.09 0.61
C GLN A 134 10.47 10.47 -0.72
N LYS A 135 10.67 9.15 -0.90
CA LYS A 135 10.21 8.45 -2.11
C LYS A 135 8.70 8.42 -2.26
N LEU A 136 7.96 8.28 -1.15
CA LEU A 136 6.51 8.35 -1.15
C LEU A 136 6.00 9.75 -1.57
N TYR A 137 6.66 10.82 -1.12
CA TYR A 137 6.36 12.19 -1.54
C TYR A 137 6.69 12.43 -3.02
N GLU A 138 7.82 11.93 -3.51
CA GLU A 138 8.17 11.95 -4.93
C GLU A 138 7.15 11.18 -5.80
N PHE A 139 6.55 10.13 -5.26
CA PHE A 139 5.47 9.37 -5.91
C PHE A 139 4.13 10.12 -5.91
N GLY A 140 4.02 11.23 -5.19
CA GLY A 140 2.84 12.09 -5.16
C GLY A 140 1.94 11.89 -3.95
N LEU A 141 2.39 11.16 -2.92
CA LEU A 141 1.71 11.16 -1.63
C LEU A 141 2.03 12.45 -0.88
N GLN A 142 1.15 12.86 0.03
CA GLN A 142 1.31 14.07 0.82
C GLN A 142 0.92 13.82 2.27
N LYS A 143 1.67 14.38 3.19
CA LYS A 143 1.26 14.44 4.60
C LYS A 143 0.22 15.54 4.76
N ILE A 144 -0.93 15.19 5.31
CA ILE A 144 -2.07 16.07 5.55
C ILE A 144 -2.06 16.49 7.03
N GLU A 145 -2.33 17.74 7.31
CA GLU A 145 -2.43 18.21 8.69
C GLU A 145 -3.60 17.53 9.42
N LYS A 146 -3.46 17.34 10.72
CA LYS A 146 -4.39 16.52 11.53
C LYS A 146 -5.83 16.96 11.44
N ASP A 147 -6.07 18.25 11.41
CA ASP A 147 -7.39 18.88 11.33
C ASP A 147 -7.99 18.88 9.92
N GLU A 148 -7.16 18.63 8.91
CA GLU A 148 -7.58 18.52 7.50
C GLU A 148 -7.80 17.08 7.04
N VAL A 149 -7.51 16.08 7.89
CA VAL A 149 -7.70 14.67 7.54
C VAL A 149 -9.17 14.34 7.37
N ILE A 150 -9.54 13.84 6.19
CA ILE A 150 -10.90 13.46 5.82
C ILE A 150 -10.91 11.97 5.44
N LEU A 151 -11.64 11.15 6.19
CA LEU A 151 -11.81 9.71 5.92
C LEU A 151 -13.23 9.42 5.42
N ARG A 152 -13.58 10.00 4.26
CA ARG A 152 -14.87 9.80 3.57
C ARG A 152 -14.73 10.10 2.08
N PRO A 153 -15.64 9.60 1.21
CA PRO A 153 -15.54 9.74 -0.24
C PRO A 153 -15.41 11.18 -0.75
N SER A 154 -15.98 12.15 -0.01
CA SER A 154 -15.92 13.57 -0.41
C SER A 154 -14.49 14.10 -0.58
N VAL A 155 -13.48 13.45 0.02
CA VAL A 155 -12.07 13.87 -0.15
C VAL A 155 -11.60 13.81 -1.60
N LEU A 156 -12.17 12.92 -2.40
CA LEU A 156 -11.82 12.75 -3.81
C LEU A 156 -12.42 13.82 -4.73
N THR A 157 -13.44 14.53 -4.25
CA THR A 157 -14.17 15.56 -5.02
C THR A 157 -13.87 16.98 -4.57
N HIS A 158 -13.22 17.17 -3.42
CA HIS A 158 -12.72 18.47 -2.99
C HIS A 158 -11.42 18.79 -3.73
N LYS A 159 -11.52 19.69 -4.70
CA LYS A 159 -10.39 20.37 -5.32
C LYS A 159 -10.11 21.68 -4.59
#